data_b75efe4a8d212430a0c6e6e57781cbda
#
_entry.id   b75efe4a8d212430a0c6e6e57781cbda
#
_cell.length_a   1.000
_cell.length_b   1.000
_cell.length_c   1.000
_cell.angle_alpha   90.00
_cell.angle_beta   90.00
_cell.angle_gamma   90.00
#
_symmetry.space_group_name_H-M   'P 1'
#
loop_
_entity.id
_entity.type
_entity.pdbx_description
1 polymer ?
#
loop_
_entity_poly.entity_id
_entity_poly.type
_entity_poly.pdbx_seq_one_letter_code
_entity_poly.pdbx_strand_id
1 'polypeptide(L)'
;RGVIDASLEVTPKGQANQPTKQYDLSGIDFERLRVEFAKSPYKETAVLTLQERIQARLDRMMAQNPSRIDLYKRYQEIIADYNKDKDDAEIQRVFDDLMTLHDSLDQEEQRYIREGFKTEKELAVFDLLSKDKTSITKGDIDKIKKVAQELMDTVEQRRQEMGDLRDRASSQAQMKAAIIDRMLEGMPDECSSEDIEGRAEVIYQYVKTQMQSVAVH
;
A
#
# COMPACT_ATOMS: atom_id res chain seq x y z
N ARG A 1 -44.40 -10.19 56.96
CA ARG A 1 -43.46 -9.06 56.76
C ARG A 1 -42.39 -9.54 55.83
N GLY A 2 -42.59 -9.37 54.53
CA GLY A 2 -41.61 -9.63 53.50
C GLY A 2 -41.62 -8.45 52.56
N VAL A 3 -40.51 -7.77 52.50
CA VAL A 3 -40.25 -6.68 51.54
C VAL A 3 -39.79 -7.35 50.26
N ILE A 4 -40.56 -7.20 49.21
CA ILE A 4 -40.19 -7.63 47.86
C ILE A 4 -39.40 -6.47 47.25
N ASP A 5 -38.13 -6.67 47.11
CA ASP A 5 -37.23 -5.79 46.37
C ASP A 5 -37.36 -6.12 44.89
N ALA A 6 -38.11 -5.29 44.17
CA ALA A 6 -38.26 -5.40 42.73
C ALA A 6 -37.11 -4.61 42.07
N SER A 7 -35.99 -5.28 41.85
CA SER A 7 -34.96 -4.76 40.96
C SER A 7 -35.48 -4.77 39.53
N LEU A 8 -35.79 -3.59 39.03
CA LEU A 8 -36.06 -3.33 37.63
C LEU A 8 -34.75 -3.53 36.83
N GLU A 9 -34.59 -4.69 36.25
CA GLU A 9 -33.66 -4.89 35.17
C GLU A 9 -34.13 -4.10 33.95
N VAL A 10 -33.53 -2.95 33.73
CA VAL A 10 -33.65 -2.22 32.47
C VAL A 10 -32.80 -2.95 31.43
N THR A 11 -33.42 -3.84 30.70
CA THR A 11 -32.86 -4.41 29.49
C THR A 11 -32.75 -3.29 28.46
N PRO A 12 -31.57 -2.94 27.95
CA PRO A 12 -31.47 -2.02 26.82
C PRO A 12 -32.12 -2.69 25.61
N LYS A 13 -33.22 -2.11 25.15
CA LYS A 13 -33.85 -2.50 23.89
C LYS A 13 -32.84 -2.39 22.77
N GLY A 14 -32.52 -3.55 22.20
CA GLY A 14 -32.35 -3.78 20.79
C GLY A 14 -31.46 -2.78 20.01
N GLN A 15 -30.16 -2.92 20.11
CA GLN A 15 -29.38 -2.75 18.89
C GLN A 15 -29.75 -3.94 17.99
N ALA A 16 -30.57 -3.68 17.00
CA ALA A 16 -30.79 -4.59 15.91
C ALA A 16 -29.42 -4.86 15.28
N ASN A 17 -28.93 -6.07 15.45
CA ASN A 17 -27.86 -6.64 14.64
C ASN A 17 -28.32 -6.60 13.19
N GLN A 18 -28.08 -5.48 12.51
CA GLN A 18 -28.13 -5.46 11.07
C GLN A 18 -26.96 -6.34 10.62
N PRO A 19 -27.20 -7.36 9.80
CA PRO A 19 -26.10 -8.14 9.24
C PRO A 19 -25.28 -7.19 8.38
N THR A 20 -24.10 -6.84 8.86
CA THR A 20 -23.08 -6.20 8.04
C THR A 20 -22.76 -7.20 6.94
N LYS A 21 -23.38 -7.04 5.78
CA LYS A 21 -22.98 -7.79 4.59
C LYS A 21 -21.53 -7.46 4.34
N GLN A 22 -20.64 -8.34 4.78
CA GLN A 22 -19.24 -8.30 4.39
C GLN A 22 -19.19 -8.59 2.89
N TYR A 23 -19.00 -7.54 2.10
CA TYR A 23 -18.72 -7.68 0.69
C TYR A 23 -17.25 -8.10 0.54
N ASP A 24 -17.03 -9.30 0.05
CA ASP A 24 -15.71 -9.75 -0.37
C ASP A 24 -15.41 -9.10 -1.72
N LEU A 25 -14.55 -8.06 -1.72
CA LEU A 25 -14.19 -7.31 -2.94
C LEU A 25 -13.19 -8.05 -3.83
N SER A 26 -12.62 -9.17 -3.39
CA SER A 26 -11.67 -9.95 -4.20
C SER A 26 -12.31 -10.74 -5.35
N GLY A 27 -13.66 -10.73 -5.44
CA GLY A 27 -14.40 -11.46 -6.46
C GLY A 27 -15.71 -10.76 -6.90
N ILE A 28 -15.84 -9.45 -6.66
CA ILE A 28 -17.10 -8.75 -6.96
C ILE A 28 -17.11 -8.27 -8.42
N ASP A 29 -18.21 -8.65 -9.10
CA ASP A 29 -18.68 -8.00 -10.30
C ASP A 29 -19.06 -6.54 -9.96
N PHE A 30 -18.23 -5.58 -10.39
CA PHE A 30 -18.41 -4.16 -10.12
C PHE A 30 -19.71 -3.60 -10.70
N GLU A 31 -20.17 -4.13 -11.82
CA GLU A 31 -21.48 -3.76 -12.39
C GLU A 31 -22.62 -4.16 -11.44
N ARG A 32 -22.50 -5.31 -10.81
CA ARG A 32 -23.45 -5.74 -9.79
C ARG A 32 -23.42 -4.84 -8.56
N LEU A 33 -22.23 -4.44 -8.10
CA LEU A 33 -22.10 -3.52 -6.96
C LEU A 33 -22.72 -2.16 -7.27
N ARG A 34 -22.54 -1.61 -8.48
CA ARG A 34 -23.18 -0.38 -8.93
C ARG A 34 -24.71 -0.49 -8.93
N VAL A 35 -25.22 -1.60 -9.44
CA VAL A 35 -26.68 -1.85 -9.48
C VAL A 35 -27.25 -2.00 -8.06
N GLU A 36 -26.55 -2.68 -7.16
CA GLU A 36 -26.97 -2.84 -5.76
C GLU A 36 -26.90 -1.51 -5.01
N PHE A 37 -25.87 -0.70 -5.24
CA PHE A 37 -25.73 0.63 -4.66
C PHE A 37 -26.84 1.57 -5.11
N ALA A 38 -27.15 1.61 -6.40
CA ALA A 38 -28.23 2.44 -6.95
C ALA A 38 -29.60 2.12 -6.33
N LYS A 39 -29.82 0.86 -5.93
CA LYS A 39 -31.08 0.38 -5.31
C LYS A 39 -31.06 0.44 -3.78
N SER A 40 -29.90 0.71 -3.16
CA SER A 40 -29.76 0.70 -1.73
C SER A 40 -30.41 1.95 -1.09
N PRO A 41 -31.25 1.78 -0.06
CA PRO A 41 -31.71 2.91 0.74
C PRO A 41 -30.64 3.43 1.72
N TYR A 42 -29.49 2.75 1.83
CA TYR A 42 -28.41 3.06 2.76
C TYR A 42 -27.10 3.37 2.01
N LYS A 43 -27.16 4.31 1.10
CA LYS A 43 -26.03 4.69 0.25
C LYS A 43 -24.81 5.16 1.05
N GLU A 44 -25.01 5.99 2.07
CA GLU A 44 -23.93 6.48 2.95
C GLU A 44 -23.18 5.33 3.62
N THR A 45 -23.89 4.32 4.14
CA THR A 45 -23.26 3.16 4.77
C THR A 45 -22.44 2.35 3.78
N ALA A 46 -22.91 2.24 2.55
CA ALA A 46 -22.16 1.53 1.50
C ALA A 46 -20.86 2.27 1.12
N VAL A 47 -20.92 3.60 1.01
CA VAL A 47 -19.74 4.45 0.79
C VAL A 47 -18.74 4.30 1.95
N LEU A 48 -19.18 4.39 3.20
CA LEU A 48 -18.31 4.21 4.37
C LEU A 48 -17.61 2.85 4.38
N THR A 49 -18.35 1.78 4.09
CA THR A 49 -17.77 0.44 4.00
C THR A 49 -16.71 0.34 2.88
N LEU A 50 -16.97 0.97 1.73
CA LEU A 50 -16.03 1.00 0.61
C LEU A 50 -14.78 1.81 0.97
N GLN A 51 -14.95 2.96 1.65
CA GLN A 51 -13.85 3.78 2.16
C GLN A 51 -12.92 2.99 3.08
N GLU A 52 -13.46 2.32 4.10
CA GLU A 52 -12.69 1.53 5.06
C GLU A 52 -11.85 0.43 4.36
N ARG A 53 -12.42 -0.21 3.35
CA ARG A 53 -11.73 -1.27 2.59
C ARG A 53 -10.63 -0.72 1.69
N ILE A 54 -10.90 0.38 0.98
CA ILE A 54 -9.88 1.03 0.15
C ILE A 54 -8.74 1.54 1.02
N GLN A 55 -9.05 2.15 2.18
CA GLN A 55 -8.05 2.60 3.14
C GLN A 55 -7.15 1.44 3.58
N ALA A 56 -7.75 0.34 4.05
CA ALA A 56 -6.98 -0.83 4.51
C ALA A 56 -6.12 -1.44 3.40
N ARG A 57 -6.59 -1.38 2.15
CA ARG A 57 -5.83 -1.83 0.97
C ARG A 57 -4.65 -0.90 0.68
N LEU A 58 -4.89 0.40 0.66
CA LEU A 58 -3.86 1.42 0.46
C LEU A 58 -2.77 1.33 1.53
N ASP A 59 -3.15 1.14 2.80
CA ASP A 59 -2.19 0.99 3.89
C ASP A 59 -1.24 -0.21 3.66
N ARG A 60 -1.78 -1.34 3.21
CA ARG A 60 -0.96 -2.52 2.84
C ARG A 60 -0.07 -2.24 1.63
N MET A 61 -0.62 -1.61 0.58
CA MET A 61 0.13 -1.27 -0.63
C MET A 61 1.26 -0.28 -0.34
N MET A 62 1.02 0.71 0.53
CA MET A 62 2.03 1.67 0.97
C MET A 62 3.12 1.03 1.83
N ALA A 63 2.76 0.06 2.68
CA ALA A 63 3.74 -0.71 3.45
C ALA A 63 4.66 -1.56 2.55
N GLN A 64 4.15 -2.05 1.43
CA GLN A 64 4.92 -2.80 0.43
C GLN A 64 5.75 -1.89 -0.47
N ASN A 65 5.18 -0.77 -0.91
CA ASN A 65 5.83 0.18 -1.81
C ASN A 65 5.49 1.64 -1.44
N PRO A 66 6.38 2.34 -0.72
CA PRO A 66 6.15 3.72 -0.28
C PRO A 66 6.00 4.74 -1.43
N SER A 67 6.44 4.39 -2.66
CA SER A 67 6.33 5.26 -3.83
C SER A 67 4.87 5.48 -4.28
N ARG A 68 3.93 4.67 -3.79
CA ARG A 68 2.49 4.76 -4.08
C ARG A 68 1.75 5.88 -3.34
N ILE A 69 2.46 6.82 -2.76
CA ILE A 69 1.89 7.94 -1.99
C ILE A 69 0.85 8.73 -2.78
N ASP A 70 0.96 8.80 -4.10
CA ASP A 70 0.01 9.55 -4.93
C ASP A 70 -1.37 8.88 -5.00
N LEU A 71 -1.46 7.55 -4.90
CA LEU A 71 -2.73 6.84 -4.78
C LEU A 71 -3.42 7.17 -3.44
N TYR A 72 -2.64 7.27 -2.38
CA TYR A 72 -3.14 7.65 -1.07
C TYR A 72 -3.63 9.11 -1.05
N LYS A 73 -2.90 10.04 -1.66
CA LYS A 73 -3.34 11.44 -1.81
C LYS A 73 -4.64 11.54 -2.57
N ARG A 74 -4.77 10.83 -3.69
CA ARG A 74 -6.01 10.79 -4.47
C ARG A 74 -7.19 10.29 -3.64
N TYR A 75 -7.00 9.23 -2.84
CA TYR A 75 -8.01 8.77 -1.91
C TYR A 75 -8.41 9.87 -0.91
N GLN A 76 -7.44 10.57 -0.32
CA GLN A 76 -7.71 11.67 0.62
C GLN A 76 -8.50 12.82 -0.03
N GLU A 77 -8.23 13.15 -1.29
CA GLU A 77 -8.96 14.17 -2.05
C GLU A 77 -10.44 13.76 -2.23
N ILE A 78 -10.71 12.51 -2.62
CA ILE A 78 -12.08 11.97 -2.76
C ILE A 78 -12.83 12.07 -1.42
N ILE A 79 -12.19 11.71 -0.31
CA ILE A 79 -12.82 11.76 1.02
C ILE A 79 -13.01 13.20 1.51
N ALA A 80 -12.10 14.10 1.20
CA ALA A 80 -12.24 15.51 1.56
C ALA A 80 -13.44 16.16 0.86
N ASP A 81 -13.72 15.77 -0.37
CA ASP A 81 -14.89 16.24 -1.10
C ASP A 81 -16.20 15.67 -0.53
N TYR A 82 -16.23 14.39 -0.15
CA TYR A 82 -17.38 13.77 0.51
C TYR A 82 -17.79 14.46 1.82
N ASN A 83 -16.83 15.02 2.54
CA ASN A 83 -17.10 15.69 3.83
C ASN A 83 -17.68 17.10 3.69
N LYS A 84 -17.73 17.67 2.49
CA LYS A 84 -18.23 19.05 2.25
C LYS A 84 -19.75 19.10 2.06
N ASP A 85 -20.30 18.17 1.30
CA ASP A 85 -21.72 18.10 0.98
C ASP A 85 -22.22 16.64 1.01
N LYS A 86 -23.47 16.44 1.42
CA LYS A 86 -24.04 15.09 1.59
C LYS A 86 -25.39 14.95 0.86
N ASP A 87 -25.52 15.53 -0.30
CA ASP A 87 -26.69 15.23 -1.14
C ASP A 87 -26.53 13.90 -1.91
N ASP A 88 -27.63 13.38 -2.42
CA ASP A 88 -27.64 12.09 -3.12
C ASP A 88 -26.75 12.08 -4.37
N ALA A 89 -26.56 13.22 -5.03
CA ALA A 89 -25.71 13.34 -6.21
C ALA A 89 -24.23 13.27 -5.84
N GLU A 90 -23.85 13.92 -4.72
CA GLU A 90 -22.50 13.87 -4.21
C GLU A 90 -22.12 12.48 -3.70
N ILE A 91 -23.03 11.81 -2.99
CA ILE A 91 -22.83 10.42 -2.53
C ILE A 91 -22.60 9.48 -3.74
N GLN A 92 -23.35 9.67 -4.83
CA GLN A 92 -23.16 8.89 -6.06
C GLN A 92 -21.80 9.16 -6.69
N ARG A 93 -21.39 10.43 -6.80
CA ARG A 93 -20.09 10.83 -7.37
C ARG A 93 -18.93 10.22 -6.60
N VAL A 94 -18.94 10.34 -5.25
CA VAL A 94 -17.90 9.76 -4.41
C VAL A 94 -17.83 8.24 -4.54
N PHE A 95 -18.98 7.57 -4.65
CA PHE A 95 -19.00 6.15 -4.90
C PHE A 95 -18.29 5.80 -6.22
N ASP A 96 -18.63 6.49 -7.31
CA ASP A 96 -18.02 6.27 -8.63
C ASP A 96 -16.52 6.58 -8.65
N ASP A 97 -16.08 7.62 -7.93
CA ASP A 97 -14.67 7.98 -7.78
C ASP A 97 -13.88 6.92 -6.98
N LEU A 98 -14.48 6.40 -5.89
CA LEU A 98 -13.90 5.31 -5.10
C LEU A 98 -13.81 4.01 -5.91
N MET A 99 -14.80 3.71 -6.74
CA MET A 99 -14.79 2.55 -7.65
C MET A 99 -13.67 2.69 -8.69
N THR A 100 -13.53 3.87 -9.28
CA THR A 100 -12.45 4.17 -10.24
C THR A 100 -11.06 4.05 -9.59
N LEU A 101 -10.92 4.52 -8.35
CA LEU A 101 -9.70 4.36 -7.58
C LEU A 101 -9.43 2.87 -7.33
N HIS A 102 -10.42 2.10 -6.91
CA HIS A 102 -10.29 0.66 -6.67
C HIS A 102 -9.77 -0.08 -7.90
N ASP A 103 -10.34 0.19 -9.10
CA ASP A 103 -9.87 -0.40 -10.37
C ASP A 103 -8.40 -0.05 -10.64
N SER A 104 -7.98 1.18 -10.31
CA SER A 104 -6.58 1.57 -10.45
C SER A 104 -5.66 0.85 -9.47
N LEU A 105 -6.14 0.52 -8.25
CA LEU A 105 -5.40 -0.29 -7.29
C LEU A 105 -5.18 -1.73 -7.79
N ASP A 106 -6.19 -2.33 -8.45
CA ASP A 106 -6.06 -3.67 -9.05
C ASP A 106 -4.97 -3.70 -10.12
N GLN A 107 -4.95 -2.67 -10.97
CA GLN A 107 -3.92 -2.53 -11.98
C GLN A 107 -2.53 -2.32 -11.38
N GLU A 108 -2.44 -1.55 -10.31
CA GLU A 108 -1.18 -1.24 -9.65
C GLU A 108 -0.62 -2.46 -8.89
N GLU A 109 -1.45 -3.27 -8.25
CA GLU A 109 -1.01 -4.51 -7.60
C GLU A 109 -0.42 -5.53 -8.58
N GLN A 110 -0.86 -5.52 -9.84
CA GLN A 110 -0.33 -6.38 -10.89
C GLN A 110 0.84 -5.75 -11.65
N ARG A 111 1.23 -4.51 -11.32
CA ARG A 111 2.25 -3.77 -12.08
C ARG A 111 3.61 -4.46 -12.07
N TYR A 112 4.01 -5.08 -10.97
CA TYR A 112 5.30 -5.78 -10.90
C TYR A 112 5.42 -6.89 -11.95
N ILE A 113 4.34 -7.65 -12.21
CA ILE A 113 4.30 -8.70 -13.24
C ILE A 113 4.43 -8.08 -14.63
N ARG A 114 3.66 -7.03 -14.92
CA ARG A 114 3.66 -6.33 -16.22
C ARG A 114 5.01 -5.68 -16.53
N GLU A 115 5.68 -5.18 -15.50
CA GLU A 115 7.01 -4.56 -15.60
C GLU A 115 8.14 -5.59 -15.65
N GLY A 116 7.85 -6.90 -15.53
CA GLY A 116 8.82 -7.99 -15.61
C GLY A 116 9.61 -8.25 -14.35
N PHE A 117 9.10 -7.81 -13.20
CA PHE A 117 9.68 -8.13 -11.89
C PHE A 117 9.12 -9.44 -11.33
N LYS A 118 9.92 -10.14 -10.54
CA LYS A 118 9.51 -11.39 -9.86
C LYS A 118 8.67 -11.10 -8.62
N THR A 119 8.94 -9.98 -7.95
CA THR A 119 8.34 -9.61 -6.67
C THR A 119 7.97 -8.14 -6.62
N GLU A 120 7.00 -7.82 -5.79
CA GLU A 120 6.61 -6.44 -5.45
C GLU A 120 7.77 -5.64 -4.84
N LYS A 121 8.69 -6.30 -4.12
CA LYS A 121 9.87 -5.66 -3.53
C LYS A 121 10.85 -5.17 -4.59
N GLU A 122 11.05 -5.93 -5.67
CA GLU A 122 11.86 -5.49 -6.81
C GLU A 122 11.26 -4.25 -7.48
N LEU A 123 9.93 -4.22 -7.66
CA LEU A 123 9.23 -3.05 -8.18
C LEU A 123 9.39 -1.84 -7.24
N ALA A 124 9.24 -2.03 -5.94
CA ALA A 124 9.40 -0.95 -4.97
C ALA A 124 10.81 -0.34 -5.01
N VAL A 125 11.85 -1.17 -5.10
CA VAL A 125 13.23 -0.70 -5.26
C VAL A 125 13.41 0.03 -6.59
N PHE A 126 12.86 -0.49 -7.69
CA PHE A 126 12.88 0.19 -8.99
C PHE A 126 12.22 1.57 -8.92
N ASP A 127 11.05 1.68 -8.30
CA ASP A 127 10.33 2.94 -8.13
C ASP A 127 11.15 3.95 -7.30
N LEU A 128 11.79 3.49 -6.21
CA LEU A 128 12.66 4.32 -5.38
C LEU A 128 13.90 4.79 -6.14
N LEU A 129 14.49 3.92 -6.99
CA LEU A 129 15.64 4.27 -7.83
C LEU A 129 15.27 5.24 -8.95
N SER A 130 14.06 5.16 -9.47
CA SER A 130 13.57 5.96 -10.60
C SER A 130 12.97 7.30 -10.17
N LYS A 131 12.69 7.48 -8.88
CA LYS A 131 12.05 8.68 -8.35
C LYS A 131 12.87 9.93 -8.68
N ASP A 132 12.16 11.02 -8.99
CA ASP A 132 12.71 12.36 -9.27
C ASP A 132 13.60 12.46 -10.54
N LYS A 133 13.63 11.44 -11.39
CA LYS A 133 14.28 11.51 -12.68
C LYS A 133 13.28 11.99 -13.75
N THR A 134 13.41 13.24 -14.15
CA THR A 134 12.54 13.88 -15.17
C THR A 134 12.84 13.45 -16.60
N SER A 135 13.99 12.82 -16.85
CA SER A 135 14.46 12.46 -18.19
C SER A 135 15.18 11.13 -18.14
N ILE A 136 14.44 10.02 -18.17
CA ILE A 136 15.01 8.67 -18.20
C ILE A 136 14.90 8.13 -19.63
N THR A 137 16.02 7.73 -20.23
CA THR A 137 15.98 7.02 -21.51
C THR A 137 15.49 5.59 -21.34
N LYS A 138 15.01 4.96 -22.41
CA LYS A 138 14.59 3.56 -22.35
C LYS A 138 15.74 2.63 -21.91
N GLY A 139 16.97 2.91 -22.33
CA GLY A 139 18.16 2.16 -21.92
C GLY A 139 18.45 2.29 -20.43
N ASP A 140 18.20 3.48 -19.84
CA ASP A 140 18.39 3.69 -18.41
C ASP A 140 17.31 2.99 -17.59
N ILE A 141 16.08 2.93 -18.09
CA ILE A 141 15.00 2.15 -17.45
C ILE A 141 15.42 0.68 -17.34
N ASP A 142 15.95 0.09 -18.42
CA ASP A 142 16.39 -1.31 -18.43
C ASP A 142 17.56 -1.54 -17.46
N LYS A 143 18.53 -0.60 -17.39
CA LYS A 143 19.63 -0.66 -16.42
C LYS A 143 19.11 -0.60 -14.98
N ILE A 144 18.23 0.36 -14.67
CA ILE A 144 17.67 0.53 -13.33
C ILE A 144 16.83 -0.70 -12.93
N LYS A 145 16.05 -1.29 -13.85
CA LYS A 145 15.31 -2.55 -13.59
C LYS A 145 16.26 -3.68 -13.19
N LYS A 146 17.36 -3.83 -13.94
CA LYS A 146 18.37 -4.84 -13.64
C LYS A 146 19.02 -4.60 -12.27
N VAL A 147 19.38 -3.36 -11.95
CA VAL A 147 19.93 -2.99 -10.63
C VAL A 147 18.94 -3.33 -9.52
N ALA A 148 17.66 -3.01 -9.68
CA ALA A 148 16.63 -3.31 -8.68
C ALA A 148 16.51 -4.83 -8.39
N GLN A 149 16.54 -5.66 -9.43
CA GLN A 149 16.51 -7.13 -9.31
C GLN A 149 17.77 -7.66 -8.62
N GLU A 150 18.96 -7.29 -9.11
CA GLU A 150 20.24 -7.74 -8.54
C GLU A 150 20.44 -7.26 -7.10
N LEU A 151 19.94 -6.06 -6.78
CA LEU A 151 20.00 -5.53 -5.44
C LEU A 151 19.13 -6.35 -4.48
N MET A 152 17.92 -6.72 -4.88
CA MET A 152 17.05 -7.57 -4.07
C MET A 152 17.62 -8.98 -3.89
N ASP A 153 18.23 -9.56 -4.93
CA ASP A 153 18.94 -10.84 -4.82
C ASP A 153 20.12 -10.73 -3.81
N THR A 154 20.90 -9.63 -3.88
CA THR A 154 22.01 -9.37 -2.95
C THR A 154 21.51 -9.21 -1.51
N VAL A 155 20.44 -8.47 -1.30
CA VAL A 155 19.82 -8.26 0.02
C VAL A 155 19.36 -9.60 0.62
N GLU A 156 18.69 -10.43 -0.18
CA GLU A 156 18.19 -11.72 0.29
C GLU A 156 19.34 -12.69 0.61
N GLN A 157 20.38 -12.73 -0.22
CA GLN A 157 21.58 -13.52 0.04
C GLN A 157 22.24 -13.08 1.35
N ARG A 158 22.46 -11.77 1.53
CA ARG A 158 23.08 -11.24 2.77
C ARG A 158 22.23 -11.54 4.00
N ARG A 159 20.91 -11.46 3.88
CA ARG A 159 20.00 -11.82 4.96
C ARG A 159 20.16 -13.27 5.37
N GLN A 160 20.32 -14.19 4.43
CA GLN A 160 20.53 -15.61 4.72
C GLN A 160 21.91 -15.87 5.39
N GLU A 161 22.96 -15.20 4.92
CA GLU A 161 24.32 -15.33 5.46
C GLU A 161 24.47 -14.77 6.87
N MET A 162 23.84 -13.64 7.16
CA MET A 162 24.04 -12.88 8.40
C MET A 162 23.07 -13.27 9.53
N GLY A 163 22.00 -14.03 9.23
CA GLY A 163 20.95 -14.32 10.20
C GLY A 163 20.18 -13.05 10.62
N ASP A 164 19.89 -12.94 11.92
CA ASP A 164 19.10 -11.80 12.42
C ASP A 164 19.92 -10.50 12.44
N LEU A 165 19.73 -9.67 11.39
CA LEU A 165 20.46 -8.41 11.15
C LEU A 165 20.06 -7.27 12.10
N ARG A 166 19.03 -7.48 12.94
CA ARG A 166 18.33 -6.38 13.62
C ARG A 166 19.18 -5.62 14.61
N ASP A 167 20.18 -6.25 15.23
CA ASP A 167 20.84 -5.70 16.41
C ASP A 167 22.36 -5.51 16.29
N ARG A 168 22.96 -5.77 15.12
CA ARG A 168 24.41 -5.61 14.95
C ARG A 168 24.75 -4.47 14.01
N ALA A 169 25.32 -3.39 14.54
CA ALA A 169 25.78 -2.24 13.77
C ALA A 169 26.73 -2.63 12.60
N SER A 170 27.55 -3.67 12.77
CA SER A 170 28.41 -4.21 11.71
C SER A 170 27.63 -4.82 10.55
N SER A 171 26.55 -5.56 10.84
CA SER A 171 25.70 -6.17 9.81
C SER A 171 24.90 -5.11 9.03
N GLN A 172 24.46 -4.07 9.73
CA GLN A 172 23.79 -2.93 9.10
C GLN A 172 24.72 -2.18 8.15
N ALA A 173 25.95 -1.93 8.58
CA ALA A 173 26.98 -1.27 7.75
C ALA A 173 27.36 -2.11 6.52
N GLN A 174 27.48 -3.43 6.67
CA GLN A 174 27.77 -4.35 5.56
C GLN A 174 26.61 -4.40 4.55
N MET A 175 25.34 -4.40 5.01
CA MET A 175 24.18 -4.35 4.12
C MET A 175 24.16 -3.04 3.33
N LYS A 176 24.38 -1.91 4.01
CA LYS A 176 24.42 -0.60 3.35
C LYS A 176 25.56 -0.51 2.32
N ALA A 177 26.75 -0.99 2.66
CA ALA A 177 27.88 -1.05 1.72
C ALA A 177 27.53 -1.90 0.49
N ALA A 178 26.94 -3.08 0.66
CA ALA A 178 26.54 -3.94 -0.46
C ALA A 178 25.50 -3.29 -1.38
N ILE A 179 24.58 -2.49 -0.81
CA ILE A 179 23.62 -1.70 -1.59
C ILE A 179 24.33 -0.65 -2.43
N ILE A 180 25.24 0.13 -1.82
CA ILE A 180 26.02 1.17 -2.49
C ILE A 180 26.87 0.56 -3.62
N ASP A 181 27.61 -0.51 -3.34
CA ASP A 181 28.48 -1.18 -4.32
C ASP A 181 27.68 -1.63 -5.55
N ARG A 182 26.51 -2.26 -5.33
CA ARG A 182 25.65 -2.71 -6.42
C ARG A 182 25.10 -1.56 -7.26
N MET A 183 24.76 -0.44 -6.60
CA MET A 183 24.29 0.75 -7.30
C MET A 183 25.41 1.41 -8.12
N LEU A 184 26.61 1.51 -7.58
CA LEU A 184 27.78 2.06 -8.29
C LEU A 184 28.13 1.25 -9.55
N GLU A 185 27.95 -0.08 -9.49
CA GLU A 185 28.25 -0.96 -10.64
C GLU A 185 27.22 -0.89 -11.76
N GLY A 186 25.95 -0.59 -11.45
CA GLY A 186 24.86 -0.78 -12.42
C GLY A 186 24.00 0.42 -12.74
N MET A 187 24.07 1.50 -11.97
CA MET A 187 23.29 2.72 -12.26
C MET A 187 23.83 3.45 -13.48
N PRO A 188 22.98 4.20 -14.21
CA PRO A 188 23.42 5.04 -15.32
C PRO A 188 24.52 6.04 -14.92
N ASP A 189 25.45 6.32 -15.85
CA ASP A 189 26.61 7.17 -15.63
C ASP A 189 26.26 8.63 -15.25
N GLU A 190 25.03 9.07 -15.56
CA GLU A 190 24.53 10.40 -15.20
C GLU A 190 24.20 10.53 -13.71
N CYS A 191 24.20 9.43 -12.94
CA CYS A 191 23.99 9.45 -11.50
C CYS A 191 25.27 9.84 -10.78
N SER A 192 25.26 10.95 -10.07
CA SER A 192 26.39 11.33 -9.23
C SER A 192 26.59 10.36 -8.05
N SER A 193 27.77 10.29 -7.50
CA SER A 193 28.02 9.48 -6.28
C SER A 193 27.17 9.93 -5.11
N GLU A 194 26.90 11.24 -4.98
CA GLU A 194 26.05 11.79 -3.94
C GLU A 194 24.58 11.36 -4.12
N ASP A 195 24.07 11.34 -5.36
CA ASP A 195 22.72 10.80 -5.67
C ASP A 195 22.63 9.31 -5.34
N ILE A 196 23.67 8.54 -5.62
CA ILE A 196 23.74 7.11 -5.33
C ILE A 196 23.71 6.86 -3.83
N GLU A 197 24.52 7.59 -3.05
CA GLU A 197 24.54 7.48 -1.59
C GLU A 197 23.20 7.86 -0.96
N GLY A 198 22.58 8.95 -1.42
CA GLY A 198 21.26 9.36 -0.95
C GLY A 198 20.17 8.33 -1.23
N ARG A 199 20.15 7.76 -2.44
CA ARG A 199 19.21 6.71 -2.82
C ARG A 199 19.47 5.40 -2.09
N ALA A 200 20.76 5.04 -1.87
CA ALA A 200 21.15 3.87 -1.11
C ALA A 200 20.66 3.92 0.34
N GLU A 201 20.67 5.10 0.96
CA GLU A 201 20.09 5.28 2.30
C GLU A 201 18.57 5.01 2.29
N VAL A 202 17.84 5.56 1.32
CA VAL A 202 16.40 5.34 1.19
C VAL A 202 16.08 3.85 1.00
N ILE A 203 16.82 3.17 0.12
CA ILE A 203 16.65 1.74 -0.11
C ILE A 203 17.02 0.93 1.13
N TYR A 204 18.11 1.27 1.83
CA TYR A 204 18.47 0.61 3.05
C TYR A 204 17.37 0.72 4.12
N GLN A 205 16.77 1.89 4.30
CA GLN A 205 15.66 2.07 5.24
C GLN A 205 14.42 1.27 4.82
N TYR A 206 14.10 1.22 3.53
CA TYR A 206 13.05 0.37 2.99
C TYR A 206 13.29 -1.11 3.31
N VAL A 207 14.47 -1.64 2.97
CA VAL A 207 14.87 -3.03 3.24
C VAL A 207 14.78 -3.35 4.73
N LYS A 208 15.29 -2.46 5.58
CA LYS A 208 15.24 -2.61 7.04
C LYS A 208 13.80 -2.73 7.55
N THR A 209 12.90 -1.89 7.06
CA THR A 209 11.47 -1.93 7.42
C THR A 209 10.81 -3.24 6.97
N GLN A 210 11.11 -3.70 5.74
CA GLN A 210 10.58 -4.97 5.23
C GLN A 210 11.08 -6.18 6.03
N MET A 211 12.31 -6.15 6.53
CA MET A 211 12.86 -7.21 7.38
C MET A 211 12.20 -7.25 8.75
N GLN A 212 11.81 -6.11 9.30
CA GLN A 212 11.13 -6.03 10.60
C GLN A 212 9.69 -6.57 10.54
N SER A 213 8.98 -6.33 9.43
CA SER A 213 7.59 -6.77 9.27
C SER A 213 7.42 -8.31 9.17
N VAL A 214 8.43 -9.01 8.66
CA VAL A 214 8.40 -10.49 8.52
C VAL A 214 8.58 -11.22 9.85
N ALA A 215 9.09 -10.57 10.89
CA ALA A 215 9.38 -11.21 12.17
C ALA A 215 8.23 -11.16 13.19
N VAL A 216 7.11 -10.55 12.84
CA VAL A 216 5.93 -10.39 13.74
C VAL A 216 4.84 -11.44 13.47
N HIS A 217 5.08 -12.40 12.56
CA HIS A 217 4.10 -13.45 12.22
C HIS A 217 4.61 -14.84 12.61
#